data_595e2f0ee73c7d85594c0c58081c6dfa
#
_entry.id   595e2f0ee73c7d85594c0c58081c6dfa
#
_cell.length_a   1.000
_cell.length_b   1.000
_cell.length_c   1.000
_cell.angle_alpha   90.00
_cell.angle_beta   90.00
_cell.angle_gamma   90.00
#
_symmetry.space_group_name_H-M   'P 1'
#
loop_
_entity.id
_entity.type
_entity.pdbx_description
1 polymer ?
#
loop_
_entity_poly.entity_id
_entity_poly.type
_entity_poly.pdbx_seq_one_letter_code
_entity_poly.pdbx_strand_id
1 'polypeptide(L)'
;MTLGREQEVEIRNPPRFMPGERVRATRHVKNDGTYPGREIGENLVLKGDEGYVRDIGTFLQQFYIYAVEWIGRGTVVGMRAREMVSLENAGAAGSAEITSAPGKGAAG
;
A
#
# COMPACT_ATOMS: atom_id res chain seq x y z
N MET A 1 -9.96 26.75 13.97
CA MET A 1 -8.78 26.76 13.61
C MET A 1 -8.54 25.69 12.63
N THR A 2 -7.46 25.46 12.42
CA THR A 2 -7.19 24.68 11.32
C THR A 2 -6.86 23.28 11.67
N LEU A 3 -7.07 22.91 12.90
CA LEU A 3 -6.71 21.58 13.28
C LEU A 3 -7.42 20.54 12.48
N GLY A 4 -8.69 20.76 12.22
CA GLY A 4 -9.41 19.75 11.47
C GLY A 4 -8.85 19.58 10.08
N ARG A 5 -8.47 20.68 9.49
CA ARG A 5 -7.95 20.60 8.16
C ARG A 5 -6.57 19.95 8.16
N GLU A 6 -5.76 20.32 9.10
CA GLU A 6 -4.44 19.74 9.18
C GLU A 6 -4.50 18.29 9.55
N GLN A 7 -5.56 17.90 10.18
CA GLN A 7 -5.72 16.53 10.59
C GLN A 7 -6.72 15.83 9.71
N GLU A 8 -6.51 15.96 8.45
CA GLU A 8 -7.38 15.31 7.51
C GLU A 8 -7.51 13.83 7.84
N VAL A 9 -8.73 13.35 7.85
CA VAL A 9 -9.02 11.98 8.22
C VAL A 9 -9.13 11.17 6.94
N GLU A 10 -8.14 10.33 6.72
CA GLU A 10 -8.03 9.58 5.49
C GLU A 10 -9.25 8.69 5.26
N ILE A 11 -9.78 8.10 6.32
CA ILE A 11 -10.87 7.13 6.16
C ILE A 11 -12.18 7.77 5.70
N ARG A 12 -12.24 9.08 5.59
CA ARG A 12 -13.41 9.71 4.99
C ARG A 12 -13.46 9.47 3.50
N ASN A 13 -12.35 9.05 2.92
CA ASN A 13 -12.30 8.71 1.50
C ASN A 13 -12.13 7.21 1.38
N PRO A 14 -12.47 6.65 0.22
CA PRO A 14 -12.27 5.21 0.03
C PRO A 14 -10.79 4.85 0.08
N PRO A 15 -10.47 3.60 0.39
CA PRO A 15 -9.09 3.16 0.37
C PRO A 15 -8.48 3.33 -1.01
N ARG A 16 -7.19 3.61 -1.04
CA ARG A 16 -6.49 3.77 -2.30
C ARG A 16 -6.13 2.45 -2.94
N PHE A 17 -6.05 1.39 -2.16
CA PHE A 17 -5.73 0.05 -2.65
C PHE A 17 -6.77 -0.90 -2.13
N MET A 18 -7.00 -1.98 -2.87
CA MET A 18 -8.01 -2.95 -2.49
C MET A 18 -7.36 -4.31 -2.25
N PRO A 19 -7.98 -5.18 -1.48
CA PRO A 19 -7.44 -6.53 -1.27
C PRO A 19 -7.23 -7.23 -2.61
N GLY A 20 -6.09 -7.89 -2.73
CA GLY A 20 -5.69 -8.55 -3.96
C GLY A 20 -4.88 -7.69 -4.90
N GLU A 21 -4.80 -6.39 -4.62
CA GLU A 21 -4.10 -5.48 -5.52
C GLU A 21 -2.59 -5.63 -5.35
N ARG A 22 -1.87 -5.60 -6.47
CA ARG A 22 -0.42 -5.73 -6.43
C ARG A 22 0.20 -4.36 -6.29
N VAL A 23 1.16 -4.25 -5.39
CA VAL A 23 1.78 -2.98 -5.05
C VAL A 23 3.29 -3.12 -4.99
N ARG A 24 3.98 -1.98 -5.07
CA ARG A 24 5.42 -1.91 -4.93
C ARG A 24 5.76 -0.90 -3.85
N ALA A 25 6.72 -1.27 -3.00
CA ALA A 25 7.17 -0.39 -1.94
C ALA A 25 8.01 0.75 -2.52
N THR A 26 7.76 1.96 -2.05
CA THR A 26 8.50 3.13 -2.52
C THR A 26 9.60 3.52 -1.56
N ARG A 27 9.71 2.83 -0.44
CA ARG A 27 10.75 3.11 0.56
C ARG A 27 11.02 1.85 1.35
N HIS A 28 12.14 1.86 2.07
CA HIS A 28 12.44 0.79 3.01
C HIS A 28 11.54 0.95 4.24
N VAL A 29 11.14 -0.17 4.83
CA VAL A 29 10.37 -0.16 6.07
C VAL A 29 11.13 -1.00 7.08
N LYS A 30 11.52 -0.39 8.18
CA LYS A 30 12.27 -1.06 9.23
C LYS A 30 11.35 -1.45 10.37
N ASN A 31 11.79 -2.49 11.09
CA ASN A 31 11.05 -2.91 12.27
C ASN A 31 11.30 -1.92 13.38
N ASP A 32 10.23 -1.27 13.84
CA ASP A 32 10.31 -0.32 14.94
C ASP A 32 10.02 -1.00 16.29
N GLY A 33 10.02 -2.32 16.30
CA GLY A 33 9.75 -3.07 17.51
C GLY A 33 8.37 -3.68 17.56
N THR A 34 7.52 -3.34 16.60
CA THR A 34 6.15 -3.85 16.62
C THR A 34 6.00 -5.15 15.85
N TYR A 35 7.00 -5.56 15.08
CA TYR A 35 6.91 -6.79 14.31
C TYR A 35 7.62 -7.90 15.10
N PRO A 36 6.88 -8.91 15.57
CA PRO A 36 7.47 -9.93 16.43
C PRO A 36 8.39 -10.86 15.63
N GLY A 37 9.40 -11.36 16.31
CA GLY A 37 10.28 -12.34 15.70
C GLY A 37 11.40 -11.77 14.85
N ARG A 38 11.47 -10.47 14.74
CA ARG A 38 12.52 -9.79 13.97
C ARG A 38 13.14 -8.70 14.85
N GLU A 39 14.36 -8.36 14.56
CA GLU A 39 15.05 -7.39 15.40
C GLU A 39 14.65 -5.97 15.06
N ILE A 40 14.69 -5.10 16.06
CA ILE A 40 14.44 -3.69 15.84
C ILE A 40 15.51 -3.16 14.90
N GLY A 41 15.08 -2.40 13.91
CA GLY A 41 15.98 -1.83 12.91
C GLY A 41 16.19 -2.72 11.71
N GLU A 42 15.72 -3.96 11.78
CA GLU A 42 15.83 -4.85 10.62
C GLU A 42 14.88 -4.40 9.53
N ASN A 43 15.34 -4.45 8.28
CA ASN A 43 14.46 -4.08 7.16
C ASN A 43 13.43 -5.18 6.95
N LEU A 44 12.17 -4.80 7.07
CA LEU A 44 11.06 -5.71 6.79
C LEU A 44 10.69 -5.68 5.32
N VAL A 45 10.84 -4.52 4.69
CA VAL A 45 10.52 -4.32 3.28
C VAL A 45 11.60 -3.41 2.71
N LEU A 46 12.04 -3.71 1.51
CA LEU A 46 12.99 -2.86 0.81
C LEU A 46 12.30 -2.12 -0.32
N LYS A 47 12.77 -0.93 -0.59
CA LYS A 47 12.27 -0.16 -1.72
C LYS A 47 12.35 -1.02 -2.97
N GLY A 48 11.24 -1.07 -3.69
CA GLY A 48 11.17 -1.88 -4.90
C GLY A 48 10.56 -3.25 -4.70
N ASP A 49 10.41 -3.69 -3.46
CA ASP A 49 9.75 -4.97 -3.19
C ASP A 49 8.31 -4.91 -3.65
N GLU A 50 7.78 -6.05 -4.09
CA GLU A 50 6.41 -6.15 -4.53
C GLU A 50 5.63 -7.09 -3.64
N GLY A 51 4.35 -6.82 -3.52
CA GLY A 51 3.49 -7.63 -2.69
C GLY A 51 2.05 -7.47 -3.08
N TYR A 52 1.19 -8.16 -2.35
CA TYR A 52 -0.27 -8.10 -2.57
C TYR A 52 -0.95 -7.61 -1.31
N VAL A 53 -1.88 -6.70 -1.48
CA VAL A 53 -2.71 -6.25 -0.36
C VAL A 53 -3.58 -7.42 0.07
N ARG A 54 -3.51 -7.79 1.34
CA ARG A 54 -4.30 -8.88 1.87
C ARG A 54 -5.52 -8.37 2.60
N ASP A 55 -5.39 -7.26 3.29
CA ASP A 55 -6.47 -6.77 4.11
C ASP A 55 -6.28 -5.28 4.33
N ILE A 56 -7.33 -4.62 4.78
CA ILE A 56 -7.31 -3.19 5.05
C ILE A 56 -7.90 -2.98 6.43
N GLY A 57 -7.14 -2.31 7.28
CA GLY A 57 -7.63 -1.92 8.60
C GLY A 57 -7.51 -0.43 8.77
N THR A 58 -7.88 0.04 9.94
CA THR A 58 -7.72 1.46 10.27
C THR A 58 -6.91 1.58 11.54
N PHE A 59 -6.25 2.72 11.69
CA PHE A 59 -5.49 3.03 12.87
C PHE A 59 -6.00 4.35 13.42
N LEU A 60 -6.38 4.35 14.68
CA LEU A 60 -6.90 5.52 15.37
C LEU A 60 -8.13 6.10 14.66
N GLN A 61 -8.79 5.28 13.86
CA GLN A 61 -9.96 5.70 13.08
C GLN A 61 -9.66 6.92 12.22
N GLN A 62 -8.42 7.04 11.78
CA GLN A 62 -8.00 8.15 10.94
C GLN A 62 -7.30 7.68 9.68
N PHE A 63 -6.54 6.60 9.75
CA PHE A 63 -5.70 6.17 8.65
C PHE A 63 -6.02 4.75 8.25
N TYR A 64 -5.83 4.45 6.96
CA TYR A 64 -5.86 3.07 6.51
C TYR A 64 -4.49 2.45 6.70
N ILE A 65 -4.47 1.21 7.16
CA ILE A 65 -3.27 0.38 7.21
C ILE A 65 -3.53 -0.81 6.30
N TYR A 66 -2.67 -1.01 5.33
CA TYR A 66 -2.82 -2.08 4.37
C TYR A 66 -1.89 -3.20 4.78
N ALA A 67 -2.46 -4.36 5.07
CA ALA A 67 -1.66 -5.54 5.37
C ALA A 67 -1.21 -6.12 4.04
N VAL A 68 0.07 -6.05 3.76
CA VAL A 68 0.64 -6.46 2.48
C VAL A 68 1.53 -7.66 2.68
N GLU A 69 1.29 -8.70 1.89
CA GLU A 69 2.15 -9.86 1.88
C GLU A 69 3.22 -9.63 0.84
N TRP A 70 4.48 -9.59 1.28
CA TRP A 70 5.59 -9.23 0.40
C TRP A 70 6.18 -10.48 -0.22
N ILE A 71 6.27 -10.47 -1.54
CA ILE A 71 6.72 -11.62 -2.33
C ILE A 71 8.18 -11.88 -2.01
N GLY A 72 8.47 -13.15 -1.73
CA GLY A 72 9.85 -13.56 -1.48
C GLY A 72 10.32 -13.31 -0.06
N ARG A 73 9.51 -12.66 0.78
CA ARG A 73 9.94 -12.40 2.16
C ARG A 73 9.18 -13.21 3.17
N GLY A 74 8.01 -13.72 2.79
CA GLY A 74 7.22 -14.53 3.72
C GLY A 74 6.68 -13.73 4.88
N THR A 75 6.49 -12.42 4.70
CA THR A 75 6.03 -11.55 5.77
C THR A 75 4.82 -10.77 5.32
N VAL A 76 3.95 -10.46 6.28
CA VAL A 76 2.82 -9.55 6.07
C VAL A 76 3.09 -8.33 6.92
N VAL A 77 3.21 -7.19 6.31
CA VAL A 77 3.60 -5.95 7.00
C VAL A 77 2.55 -4.90 6.75
N GLY A 78 2.16 -4.17 7.80
CA GLY A 78 1.21 -3.07 7.66
C GLY A 78 1.88 -1.87 7.02
N MET A 79 1.24 -1.35 5.97
CA MET A 79 1.80 -0.25 5.20
C MET A 79 0.80 0.89 5.10
N ARG A 80 1.33 2.10 5.01
CA ARG A 80 0.53 3.27 4.71
C ARG A 80 0.50 3.48 3.20
N ALA A 81 -0.55 4.13 2.73
CA ALA A 81 -0.71 4.34 1.29
C ALA A 81 0.49 5.06 0.66
N ARG A 82 1.06 6.00 1.38
CA ARG A 82 2.17 6.79 0.84
C ARG A 82 3.46 5.98 0.70
N GLU A 83 3.48 4.77 1.21
CA GLU A 83 4.67 3.94 1.17
C GLU A 83 4.65 2.97 0.00
N MET A 84 3.61 3.02 -0.82
CA MET A 84 3.43 2.07 -1.91
C MET A 84 2.84 2.75 -3.13
N VAL A 85 3.01 2.09 -4.27
CA VAL A 85 2.29 2.46 -5.49
C VAL A 85 1.63 1.22 -6.04
N SER A 86 0.51 1.40 -6.71
CA SER A 86 -0.20 0.29 -7.33
C SER A 86 0.51 -0.11 -8.62
N LEU A 87 0.68 -1.40 -8.81
CA LEU A 87 1.21 -1.90 -10.06
C LEU A 87 0.11 -2.21 -11.05
N GLU A 88 -1.12 -2.27 -10.57
CA GLU A 88 -2.24 -2.60 -11.44
C GLU A 88 -2.89 -1.36 -12.02
N ASN A 89 -2.92 -0.30 -11.23
CA ASN A 89 -3.58 0.91 -11.68
C ASN A 89 -2.61 1.93 -12.26
N ALA A 90 -1.33 1.66 -12.18
CA ALA A 90 -0.37 2.65 -12.61
C ALA A 90 -0.54 2.99 -14.07
N GLY A 91 -0.85 2.01 -14.85
CA GLY A 91 -1.05 2.26 -16.25
C GLY A 91 -2.40 2.81 -16.56
N ALA A 92 -3.38 2.51 -15.74
CA ALA A 92 -4.71 2.99 -16.00
C ALA A 92 -4.83 4.45 -15.67
N ALA A 93 -4.10 4.84 -14.76
CA ALA A 93 -4.19 6.21 -14.40
C ALA A 93 -3.75 7.04 -15.53
N GLY A 94 -3.35 6.48 -15.98
CA GLY A 94 -3.13 7.22 -16.96
C GLY A 94 -4.01 6.81 -17.89
N SER A 95 -4.34 6.24 -17.70
CA SER A 95 -4.69 6.12 -18.36
C SER A 95 -5.59 5.77 -18.46
N ALA A 96 -5.96 5.71 -18.44
CA ALA A 96 -6.55 5.49 -18.48
C ALA A 96 -7.17 5.23 -19.18
N GLU A 97 -7.12 4.92 -19.35
CA GLU A 97 -7.35 4.64 -19.69
C GLU A 97 -7.57 4.09 -20.31
N ILE A 98 -7.81 3.67 -20.66
CA ILE A 98 -7.69 3.07 -20.91
C ILE A 98 -8.05 2.49 -21.50
N THR A 99 -8.20 2.01 -21.67
CA THR A 99 -8.08 1.42 -21.74
C THR A 99 -8.34 0.90 -22.18
N SER A 100 -8.42 0.51 -22.52
CA SER A 100 -8.14 -0.04 -22.45
C SER A 100 -8.21 -0.52 -22.76
N ALA A 101 -8.32 -0.87 -23.15
CA ALA A 101 -7.84 -1.38 -22.90
C ALA A 101 -7.98 -1.95 -23.07
N PRO A 102 -8.15 -2.36 -23.52
CA PRO A 102 -7.78 -2.99 -23.22
C PRO A 102 -7.73 -3.44 -23.19
N GLY A 103 -7.87 -4.00 -23.53
CA GLY A 103 -7.27 -4.40 -22.86
C GLY A 103 -7.28 -4.60 -22.92
N LYS A 104 -7.31 -5.03 -23.22
CA LYS A 104 -6.84 -5.13 -22.76
C LYS A 104 -6.36 -5.21 -22.60
N GLY A 105 -6.68 -5.48 -23.22
CA GLY A 105 -5.88 -5.48 -22.54
C GLY A 105 -5.62 -5.38 -22.51
N ALA A 106 -5.75 -5.78 -23.03
CA ALA A 106 -5.17 -5.54 -22.58
C ALA A 106 -4.86 -5.35 -22.47
N ALA A 107 -4.97 -5.65 -22.97
CA ALA A 107 -4.44 -5.29 -22.46
C ALA A 107 -4.23 -5.08 -22.31
N GLY A 108 -4.50 -5.34 -22.64
CA GLY A 108 -4.01 -5.08 -22.01
C GLY A 108 -4.05 -4.94 -21.91
#